data_a4193e156029c2f65938b75d2948f714
#
_entry.id   a4193e156029c2f65938b75d2948f714
#
_cell.length_a   1.000
_cell.length_b   1.000
_cell.length_c   1.000
_cell.angle_alpha   90.00
_cell.angle_beta   90.00
_cell.angle_gamma   90.00
#
_symmetry.space_group_name_H-M   'P 1'
#
loop_
_entity.id
_entity.type
_entity.pdbx_description
1 polymer ?
#
loop_
_entity_poly.entity_id
_entity_poly.type
_entity_poly.pdbx_seq_one_letter_code
_entity_poly.pdbx_strand_id
1 'polypeptide(L)'
;PRQIADKPAEITRLADALSLDAESLISSVQSNAGREFMYVERRMPPADADAVLGLDIDGVYARQEYQRYYPQAEVTAHALGFSNIDDIGQEGLELAYDEWLKGIPGSKQVVKDRRGKIVRELDTLESAQPGNSLALSLDFQLQNLAYRELKEAYIYRQARSASAAVLKAGTGEVLAMVNQPSFNPHNRSNISDFGALRNRAITDLFEPGSTLKTFTAIAAIESGRYTPGTMINTSPGRMRVGRDWVSDRGQDFGEISLEEMLVNSSNVASAKIALDLGHEALRDVLLRVGFGENPASGFPGERAGVMPNHRVWHDIEVATLSFGYGMSTSALQLAQAYSVIANDGLKVPVTFLKNGNEMDGAAAPQRVIDEDVVAQVTGMLKAVVDPEQGGGDSAAVPFYSIAGKTGTARVVGANGYDSRLHNSMFAGFIPAD
;
A
#
# COMPACT_ATOMS: atom_id res chain seq x y z
N PRO A 1 -2.29 43.15 8.27
CA PRO A 1 -2.00 44.06 7.11
C PRO A 1 -2.48 45.47 7.37
N ARG A 2 -3.69 45.66 7.91
CA ARG A 2 -4.34 46.98 8.10
C ARG A 2 -3.48 47.99 8.87
N GLN A 3 -2.64 47.55 9.80
CA GLN A 3 -1.82 48.44 10.65
C GLN A 3 -0.49 48.84 10.02
N ILE A 4 -0.04 48.15 9.01
CA ILE A 4 1.29 48.31 8.42
C ILE A 4 1.23 48.67 6.92
N ALA A 5 0.07 48.58 6.25
CA ALA A 5 -0.07 48.79 4.81
C ALA A 5 0.45 50.15 4.33
N ASP A 6 0.35 51.21 5.18
CA ASP A 6 0.79 52.58 4.89
C ASP A 6 2.24 52.83 5.34
N LYS A 7 2.97 51.81 5.77
CA LYS A 7 4.33 51.90 6.31
C LYS A 7 5.34 51.09 5.49
N PRO A 8 5.64 51.42 4.24
CA PRO A 8 6.50 50.61 3.37
C PRO A 8 7.90 50.37 3.96
N ALA A 9 8.46 51.32 4.69
CA ALA A 9 9.76 51.15 5.36
C ALA A 9 9.76 50.05 6.43
N GLU A 10 8.66 49.90 7.17
CA GLU A 10 8.50 48.83 8.16
C GLU A 10 8.33 47.47 7.47
N ILE A 11 7.59 47.45 6.33
CA ILE A 11 7.43 46.22 5.54
C ILE A 11 8.77 45.80 4.94
N THR A 12 9.60 46.75 4.48
CA THR A 12 10.95 46.43 3.99
C THR A 12 11.83 45.83 5.08
N ARG A 13 11.82 46.41 6.29
CA ARG A 13 12.55 45.84 7.45
C ARG A 13 12.08 44.42 7.79
N LEU A 14 10.78 44.17 7.68
CA LEU A 14 10.21 42.81 7.87
C LEU A 14 10.67 41.87 6.77
N ALA A 15 10.62 42.31 5.51
CA ALA A 15 11.07 41.54 4.37
C ALA A 15 12.56 41.13 4.46
N ASP A 16 13.41 42.09 4.83
CA ASP A 16 14.85 41.87 5.04
C ASP A 16 15.10 40.81 6.13
N ALA A 17 14.38 40.91 7.27
CA ALA A 17 14.52 39.96 8.38
C ALA A 17 14.03 38.54 8.00
N LEU A 18 13.06 38.46 7.09
CA LEU A 18 12.51 37.19 6.59
C LEU A 18 13.18 36.67 5.32
N SER A 19 14.17 37.41 4.78
CA SER A 19 14.80 37.12 3.49
C SER A 19 13.80 37.02 2.33
N LEU A 20 12.74 37.85 2.36
CA LEU A 20 11.71 37.95 1.36
C LEU A 20 11.94 39.15 0.44
N ASP A 21 11.35 39.07 -0.76
CA ASP A 21 11.33 40.25 -1.66
C ASP A 21 10.45 41.35 -1.14
N ALA A 22 11.04 42.55 -0.88
CA ALA A 22 10.38 43.64 -0.26
C ALA A 22 9.22 44.21 -1.12
N GLU A 23 9.36 44.30 -2.44
CA GLU A 23 8.32 44.84 -3.32
C GLU A 23 7.11 43.88 -3.36
N SER A 24 7.35 42.61 -3.45
CA SER A 24 6.31 41.57 -3.38
C SER A 24 5.56 41.59 -2.06
N LEU A 25 6.28 41.73 -0.93
CA LEU A 25 5.66 41.82 0.40
C LEU A 25 4.84 43.06 0.55
N ILE A 26 5.34 44.23 0.12
CA ILE A 26 4.60 45.53 0.14
C ILE A 26 3.31 45.37 -0.67
N SER A 27 3.39 44.90 -1.89
CA SER A 27 2.23 44.66 -2.75
C SER A 27 1.20 43.72 -2.11
N SER A 28 1.67 42.64 -1.52
CA SER A 28 0.82 41.65 -0.83
C SER A 28 0.12 42.27 0.40
N VAL A 29 0.84 42.99 1.24
CA VAL A 29 0.27 43.66 2.43
C VAL A 29 -0.75 44.71 2.05
N GLN A 30 -0.47 45.52 1.02
CA GLN A 30 -1.36 46.58 0.54
C GLN A 30 -2.64 45.99 -0.09
N SER A 31 -2.52 44.93 -0.89
CA SER A 31 -3.67 44.20 -1.49
C SER A 31 -4.57 43.58 -0.42
N ASN A 32 -4.04 43.27 0.74
CA ASN A 32 -4.77 42.68 1.85
C ASN A 32 -5.05 43.72 3.01
N ALA A 33 -4.89 45.02 2.77
CA ALA A 33 -5.05 46.06 3.80
C ALA A 33 -6.44 46.07 4.49
N GLY A 34 -7.48 45.56 3.81
CA GLY A 34 -8.83 45.38 4.39
C GLY A 34 -9.00 44.20 5.33
N ARG A 35 -8.03 43.27 5.36
CA ARG A 35 -8.08 42.08 6.24
C ARG A 35 -7.51 42.38 7.61
N GLU A 36 -8.06 41.72 8.62
CA GLU A 36 -7.53 41.81 9.98
C GLU A 36 -6.23 41.02 10.16
N PHE A 37 -6.08 39.93 9.36
CA PHE A 37 -4.96 39.01 9.47
C PHE A 37 -4.51 38.50 8.10
N MET A 38 -3.21 38.28 7.93
CA MET A 38 -2.58 37.49 6.87
C MET A 38 -1.32 36.83 7.41
N TYR A 39 -1.00 35.64 6.92
CA TYR A 39 0.30 35.04 7.14
C TYR A 39 1.35 35.70 6.24
N VAL A 40 2.52 35.99 6.82
CA VAL A 40 3.70 36.45 6.06
C VAL A 40 4.64 35.25 5.87
N GLU A 41 4.96 34.60 6.97
CA GLU A 41 5.76 33.37 6.98
C GLU A 41 5.10 32.36 7.92
N ARG A 42 5.18 31.08 7.61
CA ARG A 42 4.60 30.01 8.43
C ARG A 42 5.66 28.98 8.82
N ARG A 43 5.47 28.33 9.96
CA ARG A 43 6.34 27.26 10.48
C ARG A 43 7.79 27.66 10.64
N MET A 44 8.00 28.91 11.02
CA MET A 44 9.31 29.48 11.33
C MET A 44 9.87 28.90 12.64
N PRO A 45 11.19 28.62 12.72
CA PRO A 45 11.83 28.27 13.99
C PRO A 45 11.60 29.32 15.06
N PRO A 46 11.39 28.96 16.34
CA PRO A 46 11.13 29.91 17.41
C PRO A 46 12.18 31.01 17.52
N ALA A 47 13.47 30.68 17.38
CA ALA A 47 14.56 31.65 17.46
C ALA A 47 14.48 32.73 16.36
N ASP A 48 14.09 32.33 15.13
CA ASP A 48 13.94 33.27 14.03
C ASP A 48 12.70 34.15 14.22
N ALA A 49 11.62 33.55 14.75
CA ALA A 49 10.40 34.32 15.12
C ALA A 49 10.69 35.37 16.20
N ASP A 50 11.46 35.02 17.22
CA ASP A 50 11.88 35.96 18.27
C ASP A 50 12.72 37.12 17.71
N ALA A 51 13.61 36.84 16.75
CA ALA A 51 14.40 37.86 16.07
C ALA A 51 13.51 38.84 15.28
N VAL A 52 12.50 38.32 14.56
CA VAL A 52 11.52 39.16 13.83
C VAL A 52 10.66 40.00 14.79
N LEU A 53 10.18 39.41 15.88
CA LEU A 53 9.41 40.09 16.89
C LEU A 53 10.24 41.18 17.58
N GLY A 54 11.55 41.00 17.73
CA GLY A 54 12.50 41.98 18.25
C GLY A 54 12.60 43.25 17.41
N LEU A 55 12.10 43.27 16.17
CA LEU A 55 11.98 44.51 15.36
C LEU A 55 10.92 45.48 15.87
N ASP A 56 10.03 45.04 16.75
CA ASP A 56 8.91 45.81 17.36
C ASP A 56 8.05 46.54 16.32
N ILE A 57 7.69 45.85 15.21
CA ILE A 57 6.86 46.37 14.14
C ILE A 57 5.40 46.25 14.51
N ASP A 58 4.67 47.38 14.55
CA ASP A 58 3.25 47.42 14.88
C ASP A 58 2.44 46.49 13.92
N GLY A 59 1.61 45.61 14.50
CA GLY A 59 0.75 44.70 13.73
C GLY A 59 1.41 43.45 13.25
N VAL A 60 2.71 43.21 13.55
CA VAL A 60 3.42 41.97 13.35
C VAL A 60 3.43 41.20 14.67
N TYR A 61 2.99 39.93 14.63
CA TYR A 61 2.99 39.07 15.81
C TYR A 61 3.16 37.60 15.37
N ALA A 62 3.69 36.77 16.25
CA ALA A 62 3.81 35.36 16.04
C ALA A 62 2.62 34.60 16.63
N ARG A 63 2.21 33.54 15.94
CA ARG A 63 1.26 32.55 16.42
C ARG A 63 1.95 31.22 16.49
N GLN A 64 1.85 30.51 17.61
CA GLN A 64 2.38 29.18 17.75
C GLN A 64 1.62 28.25 16.83
N GLU A 65 2.37 27.50 15.98
CA GLU A 65 1.89 26.44 15.13
C GLU A 65 2.64 25.16 15.48
N TYR A 66 2.00 24.02 15.24
CA TYR A 66 2.60 22.70 15.36
C TYR A 66 2.89 22.17 13.96
N GLN A 67 3.86 21.28 13.86
CA GLN A 67 4.21 20.62 12.61
C GLN A 67 4.37 19.15 12.85
N ARG A 68 3.75 18.33 11.98
CA ARG A 68 4.01 16.89 11.95
C ARG A 68 5.47 16.63 11.61
N TYR A 69 6.08 15.79 12.40
CA TYR A 69 7.44 15.31 12.16
C TYR A 69 7.40 13.80 11.89
N TYR A 70 8.05 13.37 10.82
CA TYR A 70 8.10 11.97 10.36
C TYR A 70 9.53 11.43 10.53
N PRO A 71 9.88 10.83 11.68
CA PRO A 71 11.26 10.45 12.00
C PRO A 71 11.88 9.49 10.96
N GLN A 72 11.04 8.68 10.33
CA GLN A 72 11.45 7.68 9.34
C GLN A 72 11.42 8.19 7.90
N ALA A 73 11.05 9.45 7.70
CA ALA A 73 11.02 10.11 6.39
C ALA A 73 10.48 9.19 5.26
N GLU A 74 11.32 8.90 4.25
CA GLU A 74 10.95 8.13 3.06
C GLU A 74 10.52 6.68 3.35
N VAL A 75 11.00 6.10 4.47
CA VAL A 75 10.78 4.67 4.78
C VAL A 75 9.32 4.38 5.08
N THR A 76 8.63 5.31 5.75
CA THR A 76 7.24 5.16 6.15
C THR A 76 6.28 6.07 5.38
N ALA A 77 6.80 6.87 4.45
CA ALA A 77 6.06 7.94 3.78
C ALA A 77 4.74 7.47 3.14
N HIS A 78 4.74 6.33 2.45
CA HIS A 78 3.54 5.81 1.80
C HIS A 78 2.51 5.22 2.77
N ALA A 79 2.97 4.68 3.90
CA ALA A 79 2.05 4.14 4.91
C ALA A 79 1.47 5.27 5.77
N LEU A 80 2.33 6.13 6.32
CA LEU A 80 1.87 7.23 7.16
C LEU A 80 1.18 8.32 6.35
N GLY A 81 1.68 8.62 5.16
CA GLY A 81 1.23 9.77 4.40
C GLY A 81 1.82 11.08 4.94
N PHE A 82 1.09 12.15 4.81
CA PHE A 82 1.48 13.48 5.26
C PHE A 82 0.28 14.39 5.47
N SER A 83 0.46 15.44 6.30
CA SER A 83 -0.48 16.54 6.44
C SER A 83 -0.09 17.76 5.58
N ASN A 84 -1.06 18.63 5.33
CA ASN A 84 -0.80 19.93 4.70
C ASN A 84 -0.27 20.95 5.73
N ILE A 85 -0.16 22.22 5.33
CA ILE A 85 0.31 23.29 6.19
C ILE A 85 -0.66 23.63 7.34
N ASP A 86 -1.92 23.26 7.22
CA ASP A 86 -2.96 23.46 8.23
C ASP A 86 -3.18 22.20 9.10
N ASP A 87 -2.22 21.24 9.05
CA ASP A 87 -2.19 19.98 9.78
C ASP A 87 -3.37 19.04 9.44
N ILE A 88 -3.98 19.20 8.26
CA ILE A 88 -5.02 18.30 7.73
C ILE A 88 -4.35 17.19 6.95
N GLY A 89 -4.68 15.94 7.28
CA GLY A 89 -4.18 14.76 6.56
C GLY A 89 -4.51 14.79 5.07
N GLN A 90 -3.53 14.49 4.22
CA GLN A 90 -3.68 14.55 2.77
C GLN A 90 -3.56 13.17 2.11
N GLU A 91 -2.78 12.29 2.69
CA GLU A 91 -2.49 10.94 2.18
C GLU A 91 -2.26 9.97 3.34
N GLY A 92 -2.36 8.68 3.06
CA GLY A 92 -2.01 7.61 3.99
C GLY A 92 -2.87 7.59 5.26
N LEU A 93 -2.27 7.11 6.33
CA LEU A 93 -2.94 7.01 7.63
C LEU A 93 -3.22 8.38 8.26
N GLU A 94 -2.43 9.42 7.93
CA GLU A 94 -2.75 10.81 8.32
C GLU A 94 -4.11 11.25 7.75
N LEU A 95 -4.43 10.87 6.51
CA LEU A 95 -5.74 11.14 5.92
C LEU A 95 -6.83 10.22 6.49
N ALA A 96 -6.54 8.92 6.60
CA ALA A 96 -7.51 7.94 7.09
C ALA A 96 -8.02 8.26 8.49
N TYR A 97 -7.14 8.75 9.35
CA TYR A 97 -7.41 9.01 10.77
C TYR A 97 -7.33 10.51 11.14
N ASP A 98 -7.52 11.42 10.17
CA ASP A 98 -7.40 12.86 10.41
C ASP A 98 -8.31 13.32 11.57
N GLU A 99 -9.58 12.90 11.57
CA GLU A 99 -10.54 13.24 12.62
C GLU A 99 -10.15 12.72 14.02
N TRP A 100 -9.44 11.60 14.10
CA TRP A 100 -8.94 11.02 15.34
C TRP A 100 -7.67 11.70 15.84
N LEU A 101 -6.79 12.04 14.89
CA LEU A 101 -5.47 12.60 15.17
C LEU A 101 -5.51 14.10 15.45
N LYS A 102 -6.50 14.83 14.90
CA LYS A 102 -6.63 16.26 15.13
C LYS A 102 -7.22 16.54 16.50
N GLY A 103 -6.68 17.54 17.19
CA GLY A 103 -7.25 18.05 18.44
C GLY A 103 -8.44 18.96 18.18
N ILE A 104 -9.08 19.35 19.25
CA ILE A 104 -10.13 20.38 19.25
C ILE A 104 -9.50 21.68 19.76
N PRO A 105 -9.44 22.76 18.93
CA PRO A 105 -8.89 24.02 19.38
C PRO A 105 -9.75 24.64 20.49
N GLY A 106 -9.10 25.15 21.52
CA GLY A 106 -9.76 25.92 22.57
C GLY A 106 -10.01 27.36 22.16
N SER A 107 -10.81 28.05 22.93
CA SER A 107 -11.07 29.46 22.79
C SER A 107 -10.83 30.24 24.10
N LYS A 108 -10.19 31.39 23.98
CA LYS A 108 -9.87 32.29 25.12
C LYS A 108 -10.40 33.69 24.87
N GLN A 109 -10.94 34.31 25.90
CA GLN A 109 -11.26 35.70 25.87
C GLN A 109 -10.05 36.51 26.34
N VAL A 110 -9.57 37.43 25.48
CA VAL A 110 -8.39 38.23 25.73
C VAL A 110 -8.67 39.72 25.53
N VAL A 111 -8.00 40.57 26.29
CA VAL A 111 -7.94 42.00 26.04
C VAL A 111 -6.69 42.29 25.24
N LYS A 112 -6.86 42.96 24.10
CA LYS A 112 -5.75 43.41 23.23
C LYS A 112 -5.58 44.93 23.36
N ASP A 113 -4.35 45.39 23.31
CA ASP A 113 -4.04 46.81 23.18
C ASP A 113 -4.35 47.36 21.76
N ARG A 114 -4.10 48.65 21.54
CA ARG A 114 -4.29 49.28 20.22
C ARG A 114 -3.39 48.72 19.12
N ARG A 115 -2.33 47.97 19.49
CA ARG A 115 -1.36 47.32 18.59
C ARG A 115 -1.71 45.86 18.32
N GLY A 116 -2.81 45.34 18.94
CA GLY A 116 -3.23 43.93 18.78
C GLY A 116 -2.51 42.98 19.72
N LYS A 117 -1.61 43.48 20.60
CA LYS A 117 -0.91 42.64 21.58
C LYS A 117 -1.86 42.27 22.73
N ILE A 118 -1.86 40.98 23.10
CA ILE A 118 -2.64 40.52 24.26
C ILE A 118 -2.04 41.11 25.51
N VAL A 119 -2.82 41.95 26.20
CA VAL A 119 -2.44 42.60 27.45
C VAL A 119 -2.91 41.79 28.64
N ARG A 120 -4.04 41.10 28.50
CA ARG A 120 -4.64 40.35 29.59
C ARG A 120 -5.47 39.18 29.01
N GLU A 121 -5.31 37.99 29.56
CA GLU A 121 -6.26 36.90 29.41
C GLU A 121 -7.36 37.07 30.46
N LEU A 122 -8.62 37.06 30.03
CA LEU A 122 -9.76 37.22 30.93
C LEU A 122 -10.29 35.87 31.39
N ASP A 123 -10.57 34.98 30.41
CA ASP A 123 -11.13 33.68 30.70
C ASP A 123 -10.79 32.69 29.57
N THR A 124 -10.77 31.41 29.92
CA THR A 124 -10.73 30.32 28.94
C THR A 124 -12.15 29.85 28.73
N LEU A 125 -12.74 30.16 27.57
CA LEU A 125 -14.12 29.79 27.24
C LEU A 125 -14.22 28.28 26.98
N GLU A 126 -13.25 27.74 26.24
CA GLU A 126 -13.15 26.33 25.97
C GLU A 126 -11.67 25.91 26.07
N SER A 127 -11.40 24.82 26.78
CA SER A 127 -10.06 24.25 26.84
C SER A 127 -9.72 23.51 25.56
N ALA A 128 -8.51 23.71 25.03
CA ALA A 128 -8.02 22.92 23.92
C ALA A 128 -7.92 21.43 24.33
N GLN A 129 -8.35 20.56 23.47
CA GLN A 129 -8.20 19.10 23.65
C GLN A 129 -7.15 18.60 22.63
N PRO A 130 -6.09 17.92 23.10
CA PRO A 130 -5.12 17.34 22.19
C PRO A 130 -5.76 16.23 21.34
N GLY A 131 -5.22 16.00 20.14
CA GLY A 131 -5.61 14.84 19.33
C GLY A 131 -5.20 13.52 20.00
N ASN A 132 -5.81 12.45 19.56
CA ASN A 132 -5.55 11.13 20.10
C ASN A 132 -4.28 10.52 19.47
N SER A 133 -3.67 9.58 20.18
CA SER A 133 -2.57 8.78 19.66
C SER A 133 -3.11 7.57 18.88
N LEU A 134 -2.37 7.13 17.88
CA LEU A 134 -2.68 5.96 17.08
C LEU A 134 -1.51 4.97 17.16
N ALA A 135 -1.76 3.78 17.70
CA ALA A 135 -0.77 2.71 17.73
C ALA A 135 -0.90 1.86 16.45
N LEU A 136 0.17 1.86 15.64
CA LEU A 136 0.22 1.13 14.39
C LEU A 136 0.87 -0.24 14.56
N SER A 137 0.49 -1.17 13.69
CA SER A 137 1.05 -2.52 13.60
C SER A 137 2.41 -2.57 12.90
N LEU A 138 2.82 -1.49 12.23
CA LEU A 138 4.08 -1.43 11.50
C LEU A 138 5.26 -1.76 12.41
N ASP A 139 6.02 -2.80 12.05
CA ASP A 139 7.28 -3.13 12.69
C ASP A 139 8.41 -2.31 12.08
N PHE A 140 9.07 -1.52 12.92
CA PHE A 140 10.09 -0.58 12.47
C PHE A 140 11.28 -1.28 11.77
N GLN A 141 11.74 -2.40 12.30
CA GLN A 141 12.90 -3.10 11.74
C GLN A 141 12.54 -3.74 10.39
N LEU A 142 11.39 -4.38 10.33
CA LEU A 142 10.90 -5.02 9.12
C LEU A 142 10.57 -4.00 8.01
N GLN A 143 9.98 -2.85 8.38
CA GLN A 143 9.71 -1.76 7.45
C GLN A 143 10.99 -1.20 6.83
N ASN A 144 12.04 -0.98 7.64
CA ASN A 144 13.34 -0.51 7.16
C ASN A 144 14.03 -1.55 6.29
N LEU A 145 14.01 -2.82 6.70
CA LEU A 145 14.57 -3.92 5.90
C LEU A 145 13.89 -3.99 4.54
N ALA A 146 12.56 -4.07 4.53
CA ALA A 146 11.77 -4.15 3.31
C ALA A 146 12.02 -2.94 2.39
N TYR A 147 12.10 -1.73 2.96
CA TYR A 147 12.40 -0.52 2.19
C TYR A 147 13.77 -0.57 1.52
N ARG A 148 14.81 -0.96 2.26
CA ARG A 148 16.18 -1.04 1.76
C ARG A 148 16.29 -2.06 0.62
N GLU A 149 15.83 -3.29 0.85
CA GLU A 149 15.91 -4.38 -0.12
C GLU A 149 15.07 -4.08 -1.38
N LEU A 150 13.86 -3.52 -1.21
CA LEU A 150 13.03 -3.12 -2.34
C LEU A 150 13.68 -1.99 -3.16
N LYS A 151 14.29 -1.00 -2.50
CA LYS A 151 14.99 0.12 -3.15
C LYS A 151 16.21 -0.37 -3.95
N GLU A 152 16.97 -1.29 -3.38
CA GLU A 152 18.11 -1.90 -4.06
C GLU A 152 17.65 -2.69 -5.29
N ALA A 153 16.64 -3.55 -5.15
CA ALA A 153 16.08 -4.31 -6.26
C ALA A 153 15.49 -3.40 -7.35
N TYR A 154 14.76 -2.34 -6.96
CA TYR A 154 14.21 -1.34 -7.87
C TYR A 154 15.29 -0.67 -8.72
N ILE A 155 16.39 -0.25 -8.10
CA ILE A 155 17.52 0.39 -8.79
C ILE A 155 18.26 -0.62 -9.67
N TYR A 156 18.59 -1.78 -9.13
CA TYR A 156 19.33 -2.83 -9.85
C TYR A 156 18.60 -3.33 -11.10
N ARG A 157 17.28 -3.51 -10.99
CA ARG A 157 16.44 -3.98 -12.10
C ARG A 157 15.96 -2.86 -13.02
N GLN A 158 16.27 -1.59 -12.72
CA GLN A 158 15.76 -0.43 -13.44
C GLN A 158 14.23 -0.50 -13.63
N ALA A 159 13.53 -0.95 -12.58
CA ALA A 159 12.10 -1.10 -12.61
C ALA A 159 11.41 0.27 -12.67
N ARG A 160 10.21 0.34 -13.24
CA ARG A 160 9.39 1.57 -13.23
C ARG A 160 8.80 1.86 -11.87
N SER A 161 8.45 0.81 -11.17
CA SER A 161 7.95 0.85 -9.80
C SER A 161 8.15 -0.51 -9.12
N ALA A 162 8.12 -0.50 -7.80
CA ALA A 162 8.13 -1.71 -7.00
C ALA A 162 7.31 -1.50 -5.74
N SER A 163 6.70 -2.55 -5.20
CA SER A 163 5.98 -2.53 -3.93
C SER A 163 6.11 -3.85 -3.20
N ALA A 164 6.06 -3.79 -1.87
CA ALA A 164 5.97 -4.97 -1.03
C ALA A 164 5.05 -4.72 0.16
N ALA A 165 4.30 -5.75 0.55
CA ALA A 165 3.45 -5.76 1.74
C ALA A 165 3.76 -7.02 2.55
N VAL A 166 3.89 -6.87 3.86
CA VAL A 166 4.12 -7.95 4.81
C VAL A 166 3.02 -7.94 5.86
N LEU A 167 2.31 -9.05 5.96
CA LEU A 167 1.22 -9.25 6.91
C LEU A 167 1.59 -10.27 7.97
N LYS A 168 1.10 -10.08 9.17
CA LYS A 168 1.09 -11.11 10.21
C LYS A 168 -0.15 -11.98 10.01
N ALA A 169 0.04 -13.19 9.51
CA ALA A 169 -1.04 -14.05 9.02
C ALA A 169 -2.16 -14.27 10.05
N GLY A 170 -1.81 -14.58 11.30
CA GLY A 170 -2.79 -14.88 12.36
C GLY A 170 -3.60 -13.67 12.85
N THR A 171 -3.20 -12.43 12.53
CA THR A 171 -3.85 -11.22 13.05
C THR A 171 -4.27 -10.23 11.97
N GLY A 172 -3.80 -10.38 10.74
CA GLY A 172 -4.06 -9.45 9.65
C GLY A 172 -3.31 -8.11 9.76
N GLU A 173 -2.48 -7.94 10.79
CA GLU A 173 -1.68 -6.74 11.00
C GLU A 173 -0.68 -6.52 9.86
N VAL A 174 -0.66 -5.31 9.29
CA VAL A 174 0.37 -4.89 8.31
C VAL A 174 1.65 -4.59 9.07
N LEU A 175 2.66 -5.43 8.93
CA LEU A 175 3.96 -5.26 9.58
C LEU A 175 4.91 -4.38 8.78
N ALA A 176 4.80 -4.42 7.45
CA ALA A 176 5.53 -3.53 6.55
C ALA A 176 4.76 -3.28 5.26
N MET A 177 4.87 -2.07 4.75
CA MET A 177 4.35 -1.69 3.43
C MET A 177 5.23 -0.62 2.81
N VAL A 178 5.87 -0.96 1.70
CA VAL A 178 6.89 -0.14 1.06
C VAL A 178 6.66 -0.04 -0.44
N ASN A 179 7.03 1.10 -1.00
CA ASN A 179 6.88 1.37 -2.43
C ASN A 179 8.10 2.11 -2.99
N GLN A 180 8.36 1.93 -4.28
CA GLN A 180 9.34 2.68 -5.04
C GLN A 180 8.70 3.16 -6.36
N PRO A 181 9.00 4.40 -6.83
CA PRO A 181 9.79 5.43 -6.15
C PRO A 181 9.13 5.93 -4.88
N SER A 182 9.95 6.34 -3.89
CA SER A 182 9.48 6.94 -2.64
C SER A 182 9.72 8.45 -2.63
N PHE A 183 9.19 9.12 -1.61
CA PHE A 183 9.28 10.57 -1.44
C PHE A 183 9.60 10.95 0.00
N ASN A 184 10.15 12.15 0.19
CA ASN A 184 10.37 12.70 1.53
C ASN A 184 9.14 13.52 1.97
N PRO A 185 8.40 13.10 3.02
CA PRO A 185 7.19 13.81 3.48
C PRO A 185 7.48 15.22 4.02
N HIS A 186 8.73 15.50 4.44
CA HIS A 186 9.14 16.81 4.91
C HIS A 186 9.43 17.81 3.79
N ASN A 187 9.87 17.32 2.61
CA ASN A 187 10.19 18.17 1.48
C ASN A 187 9.57 17.61 0.19
N ARG A 188 8.40 18.10 -0.13
CA ARG A 188 7.63 17.72 -1.32
C ARG A 188 7.80 18.68 -2.50
N SER A 189 8.53 19.79 -2.33
CA SER A 189 8.74 20.79 -3.39
C SER A 189 9.52 20.24 -4.60
N ASN A 190 10.33 19.20 -4.38
CA ASN A 190 11.16 18.58 -5.41
C ASN A 190 10.48 17.37 -6.09
N ILE A 191 9.20 17.09 -5.80
CA ILE A 191 8.47 16.00 -6.43
C ILE A 191 8.08 16.42 -7.84
N SER A 192 8.78 15.88 -8.83
CA SER A 192 8.47 16.09 -10.26
C SER A 192 7.36 15.17 -10.78
N ASP A 193 7.23 13.98 -10.18
CA ASP A 193 6.18 13.00 -10.50
C ASP A 193 5.29 12.75 -9.28
N PHE A 194 4.08 13.28 -9.31
CA PHE A 194 3.07 13.04 -8.28
C PHE A 194 2.68 11.57 -8.14
N GLY A 195 2.97 10.73 -9.15
CA GLY A 195 2.81 9.29 -9.05
C GLY A 195 3.68 8.65 -7.95
N ALA A 196 4.75 9.33 -7.51
CA ALA A 196 5.58 8.89 -6.40
C ALA A 196 4.87 8.97 -5.03
N LEU A 197 3.81 9.77 -4.90
CA LEU A 197 3.04 9.88 -3.66
C LEU A 197 2.11 8.68 -3.41
N ARG A 198 1.76 7.95 -4.48
CA ARG A 198 0.79 6.86 -4.40
C ARG A 198 1.33 5.65 -3.66
N ASN A 199 0.53 5.10 -2.76
CA ASN A 199 0.78 3.79 -2.17
C ASN A 199 0.41 2.69 -3.17
N ARG A 200 1.35 2.31 -4.02
CA ARG A 200 1.16 1.35 -5.12
C ARG A 200 0.78 -0.04 -4.63
N ALA A 201 1.23 -0.43 -3.44
CA ALA A 201 0.87 -1.72 -2.85
C ALA A 201 -0.65 -1.88 -2.67
N ILE A 202 -1.38 -0.76 -2.58
CA ILE A 202 -2.83 -0.73 -2.35
C ILE A 202 -3.58 -0.27 -3.60
N THR A 203 -3.04 0.72 -4.34
CA THR A 203 -3.76 1.41 -5.41
C THR A 203 -3.52 0.84 -6.81
N ASP A 204 -2.35 0.23 -7.04
CA ASP A 204 -2.00 -0.28 -8.36
C ASP A 204 -2.51 -1.71 -8.53
N LEU A 205 -3.25 -1.93 -9.60
CA LEU A 205 -3.79 -3.23 -9.96
C LEU A 205 -2.95 -3.88 -11.05
N PHE A 206 -2.72 -5.17 -10.89
CA PHE A 206 -2.00 -5.98 -11.86
C PHE A 206 -2.61 -7.39 -11.95
N GLU A 207 -2.37 -8.06 -13.05
CA GLU A 207 -2.71 -9.48 -13.19
C GLU A 207 -1.72 -10.33 -12.37
N PRO A 208 -2.20 -11.22 -11.47
CA PRO A 208 -1.34 -11.96 -10.54
C PRO A 208 -0.49 -13.05 -11.20
N GLY A 209 -0.79 -13.39 -12.45
CA GLY A 209 -0.05 -14.41 -13.18
C GLY A 209 0.03 -15.73 -12.42
N SER A 210 1.17 -16.40 -12.51
CA SER A 210 1.34 -17.76 -11.94
C SER A 210 1.22 -17.87 -10.42
N THR A 211 1.14 -16.78 -9.67
CA THR A 211 0.82 -16.86 -8.23
C THR A 211 -0.61 -17.38 -8.01
N LEU A 212 -1.50 -17.21 -8.99
CA LEU A 212 -2.87 -17.68 -8.92
C LEU A 212 -2.99 -19.21 -9.01
N LYS A 213 -2.00 -19.92 -9.57
CA LYS A 213 -1.99 -21.40 -9.66
C LYS A 213 -2.09 -22.07 -8.30
N THR A 214 -1.66 -21.42 -7.24
CA THR A 214 -1.87 -21.86 -5.86
C THR A 214 -3.35 -22.09 -5.58
N PHE A 215 -4.21 -21.14 -5.97
CA PHE A 215 -5.65 -21.24 -5.75
C PHE A 215 -6.33 -22.21 -6.71
N THR A 216 -5.76 -22.43 -7.90
CA THR A 216 -6.17 -23.50 -8.79
C THR A 216 -5.89 -24.88 -8.19
N ALA A 217 -4.74 -25.04 -7.52
CA ALA A 217 -4.42 -26.26 -6.78
C ALA A 217 -5.37 -26.49 -5.58
N ILE A 218 -5.72 -25.42 -4.85
CA ILE A 218 -6.73 -25.49 -3.78
C ILE A 218 -8.05 -25.98 -4.33
N ALA A 219 -8.57 -25.37 -5.42
CA ALA A 219 -9.81 -25.78 -6.04
C ALA A 219 -9.78 -27.25 -6.53
N ALA A 220 -8.62 -27.69 -7.06
CA ALA A 220 -8.41 -29.05 -7.48
C ALA A 220 -8.53 -30.04 -6.31
N ILE A 221 -7.86 -29.77 -5.18
CA ILE A 221 -7.89 -30.65 -4.01
C ILE A 221 -9.27 -30.63 -3.34
N GLU A 222 -9.88 -29.46 -3.16
CA GLU A 222 -11.24 -29.34 -2.59
C GLU A 222 -12.30 -30.09 -3.40
N SER A 223 -12.10 -30.25 -4.71
CA SER A 223 -13.02 -31.03 -5.55
C SER A 223 -13.04 -32.54 -5.22
N GLY A 224 -12.05 -33.02 -4.46
CA GLY A 224 -11.84 -34.44 -4.16
C GLY A 224 -11.37 -35.29 -5.36
N ARG A 225 -11.19 -34.66 -6.53
CA ARG A 225 -10.78 -35.35 -7.79
C ARG A 225 -9.28 -35.34 -7.98
N TYR A 226 -8.56 -34.46 -7.29
CA TYR A 226 -7.12 -34.31 -7.39
C TYR A 226 -6.46 -34.46 -6.03
N THR A 227 -5.26 -34.98 -6.02
CA THR A 227 -4.31 -35.03 -4.92
C THR A 227 -2.99 -34.42 -5.40
N PRO A 228 -2.03 -34.09 -4.52
CA PRO A 228 -0.71 -33.59 -4.95
C PRO A 228 -0.01 -34.49 -5.98
N GLY A 229 -0.19 -35.83 -5.89
CA GLY A 229 0.38 -36.77 -6.79
C GLY A 229 -0.45 -37.08 -8.05
N THR A 230 -1.60 -36.47 -8.28
CA THR A 230 -2.41 -36.71 -9.47
C THR A 230 -1.69 -36.25 -10.72
N MET A 231 -1.50 -37.19 -11.67
CA MET A 231 -0.76 -36.99 -12.93
C MET A 231 -1.60 -36.26 -13.97
N ILE A 232 -1.00 -35.33 -14.67
CA ILE A 232 -1.60 -34.49 -15.70
C ILE A 232 -0.67 -34.47 -16.91
N ASN A 233 -1.14 -34.95 -18.05
CA ASN A 233 -0.36 -34.92 -19.27
C ASN A 233 -0.33 -33.50 -19.86
N THR A 234 0.84 -32.90 -20.02
CA THR A 234 1.04 -31.57 -20.60
C THR A 234 1.55 -31.59 -22.02
N SER A 235 1.92 -32.79 -22.56
CA SER A 235 2.45 -32.90 -23.93
C SER A 235 1.46 -32.42 -24.98
N PRO A 236 1.93 -31.72 -26.01
CA PRO A 236 3.30 -31.35 -26.35
C PRO A 236 3.70 -29.93 -25.83
N GLY A 237 3.39 -29.58 -24.57
CA GLY A 237 3.68 -28.28 -23.96
C GLY A 237 2.77 -27.15 -24.45
N ARG A 238 1.71 -27.45 -25.15
CA ARG A 238 0.64 -26.56 -25.61
C ARG A 238 -0.67 -27.28 -25.84
N MET A 239 -1.77 -26.59 -25.63
CA MET A 239 -3.12 -27.09 -25.92
C MET A 239 -3.96 -26.03 -26.60
N ARG A 240 -4.88 -26.48 -27.45
CA ARG A 240 -5.84 -25.59 -28.08
C ARG A 240 -7.10 -25.47 -27.22
N VAL A 241 -7.56 -24.25 -27.01
CA VAL A 241 -8.79 -23.94 -26.29
C VAL A 241 -9.65 -23.04 -27.19
N GLY A 242 -10.67 -23.63 -27.80
CA GLY A 242 -11.43 -22.94 -28.83
C GLY A 242 -10.57 -22.56 -30.05
N ARG A 243 -10.39 -21.26 -30.27
CA ARG A 243 -9.54 -20.69 -31.32
C ARG A 243 -8.14 -20.33 -30.85
N ASP A 244 -7.93 -20.31 -29.54
CA ASP A 244 -6.72 -19.83 -28.89
C ASP A 244 -5.80 -20.97 -28.45
N TRP A 245 -4.60 -20.62 -28.03
CA TRP A 245 -3.59 -21.53 -27.54
C TRP A 245 -3.15 -21.18 -26.11
N VAL A 246 -3.13 -22.19 -25.24
CA VAL A 246 -2.42 -22.16 -23.96
C VAL A 246 -1.10 -22.91 -24.12
N SER A 247 -0.01 -22.37 -23.59
CA SER A 247 1.33 -22.93 -23.80
C SER A 247 2.20 -22.77 -22.56
N ASP A 248 3.08 -23.74 -22.35
CA ASP A 248 4.14 -23.75 -21.34
C ASP A 248 5.43 -23.08 -21.87
N ARG A 249 5.27 -22.04 -22.69
CA ARG A 249 6.37 -21.24 -23.26
C ARG A 249 7.38 -22.07 -24.05
N GLY A 250 6.91 -23.13 -24.74
CA GLY A 250 7.72 -23.99 -25.58
C GLY A 250 8.38 -25.16 -24.86
N GLN A 251 8.08 -25.38 -23.59
CA GLN A 251 8.52 -26.53 -22.83
C GLN A 251 7.46 -27.65 -22.91
N ASP A 252 7.90 -28.86 -23.01
CA ASP A 252 7.06 -30.08 -22.90
C ASP A 252 7.50 -30.82 -21.62
N PHE A 253 6.66 -30.76 -20.60
CA PHE A 253 6.94 -31.42 -19.32
C PHE A 253 6.47 -32.88 -19.27
N GLY A 254 5.78 -33.36 -20.32
CA GLY A 254 5.23 -34.71 -20.32
C GLY A 254 4.06 -34.89 -19.35
N GLU A 255 4.08 -35.96 -18.60
CA GLU A 255 3.15 -36.21 -17.49
C GLU A 255 3.77 -35.70 -16.19
N ILE A 256 3.09 -34.75 -15.56
CA ILE A 256 3.52 -34.11 -14.30
C ILE A 256 2.43 -34.23 -13.27
N SER A 257 2.82 -34.26 -11.99
CA SER A 257 1.89 -34.25 -10.87
C SER A 257 1.28 -32.84 -10.65
N LEU A 258 0.23 -32.76 -9.82
CA LEU A 258 -0.32 -31.46 -9.38
C LEU A 258 0.73 -30.62 -8.64
N GLU A 259 1.61 -31.24 -7.85
CA GLU A 259 2.74 -30.57 -7.21
C GLU A 259 3.71 -30.01 -8.27
N GLU A 260 4.13 -30.82 -9.21
CA GLU A 260 5.03 -30.40 -10.30
C GLU A 260 4.40 -29.33 -11.21
N MET A 261 3.06 -29.25 -11.29
CA MET A 261 2.37 -28.13 -11.96
C MET A 261 2.72 -26.79 -11.28
N LEU A 262 2.82 -26.75 -9.94
CA LEU A 262 3.25 -25.55 -9.22
C LEU A 262 4.76 -25.33 -9.38
N VAL A 263 5.58 -26.35 -9.23
CA VAL A 263 7.05 -26.30 -9.33
C VAL A 263 7.47 -25.81 -10.72
N ASN A 264 6.99 -26.45 -11.79
CA ASN A 264 7.29 -26.10 -13.18
C ASN A 264 6.49 -24.88 -13.68
N SER A 265 5.52 -24.46 -12.88
CA SER A 265 4.61 -23.36 -13.25
C SER A 265 3.87 -23.61 -14.59
N SER A 266 3.41 -24.86 -14.86
CA SER A 266 2.75 -25.23 -16.10
C SER A 266 1.40 -24.54 -16.28
N ASN A 267 1.24 -23.80 -17.38
CA ASN A 267 -0.04 -23.20 -17.77
C ASN A 267 -0.99 -24.26 -18.35
N VAL A 268 -0.43 -25.23 -19.07
CA VAL A 268 -1.21 -26.29 -19.69
C VAL A 268 -1.87 -27.17 -18.64
N ALA A 269 -1.13 -27.60 -17.61
CA ALA A 269 -1.70 -28.37 -16.51
C ALA A 269 -2.76 -27.57 -15.76
N SER A 270 -2.47 -26.30 -15.42
CA SER A 270 -3.42 -25.42 -14.73
C SER A 270 -4.72 -25.22 -15.53
N ALA A 271 -4.61 -24.96 -16.84
CA ALA A 271 -5.77 -24.80 -17.72
C ALA A 271 -6.60 -26.10 -17.83
N LYS A 272 -5.96 -27.28 -17.94
CA LYS A 272 -6.66 -28.57 -17.96
C LYS A 272 -7.46 -28.78 -16.69
N ILE A 273 -6.87 -28.54 -15.52
CA ILE A 273 -7.55 -28.62 -14.23
C ILE A 273 -8.77 -27.70 -14.20
N ALA A 274 -8.60 -26.42 -14.53
CA ALA A 274 -9.70 -25.46 -14.47
C ALA A 274 -10.84 -25.80 -15.44
N LEU A 275 -10.52 -26.26 -16.65
CA LEU A 275 -11.53 -26.72 -17.63
C LEU A 275 -12.28 -27.97 -17.16
N ASP A 276 -11.58 -28.87 -16.47
CA ASP A 276 -12.16 -30.10 -15.92
C ASP A 276 -13.08 -29.80 -14.71
N LEU A 277 -12.71 -28.82 -13.85
CA LEU A 277 -13.49 -28.42 -12.68
C LEU A 277 -14.66 -27.48 -13.03
N GLY A 278 -14.53 -26.72 -14.10
CA GLY A 278 -15.41 -25.62 -14.44
C GLY A 278 -15.05 -24.30 -13.71
N HIS A 279 -15.57 -23.20 -14.24
CA HIS A 279 -15.23 -21.85 -13.75
C HIS A 279 -15.68 -21.57 -12.31
N GLU A 280 -16.79 -22.20 -11.88
CA GLU A 280 -17.38 -21.96 -10.55
C GLU A 280 -16.44 -22.39 -9.43
N ALA A 281 -15.81 -23.57 -9.54
CA ALA A 281 -14.93 -24.09 -8.50
C ALA A 281 -13.75 -23.16 -8.21
N LEU A 282 -13.04 -22.73 -9.25
CA LEU A 282 -11.92 -21.80 -9.09
C LEU A 282 -12.38 -20.42 -8.62
N ARG A 283 -13.47 -19.89 -9.22
CA ARG A 283 -14.00 -18.59 -8.87
C ARG A 283 -14.45 -18.53 -7.41
N ASP A 284 -15.07 -19.58 -6.90
CA ASP A 284 -15.50 -19.69 -5.51
C ASP A 284 -14.30 -19.57 -4.56
N VAL A 285 -13.23 -20.33 -4.80
CA VAL A 285 -11.99 -20.23 -4.00
C VAL A 285 -11.43 -18.80 -4.01
N LEU A 286 -11.36 -18.18 -5.19
CA LEU A 286 -10.81 -16.83 -5.34
C LEU A 286 -11.62 -15.79 -4.56
N LEU A 287 -12.93 -15.87 -4.58
CA LEU A 287 -13.81 -14.97 -3.82
C LEU A 287 -13.67 -15.19 -2.31
N ARG A 288 -13.65 -16.46 -1.85
CA ARG A 288 -13.51 -16.79 -0.43
C ARG A 288 -12.22 -16.24 0.18
N VAL A 289 -11.11 -16.27 -0.56
CA VAL A 289 -9.83 -15.72 -0.09
C VAL A 289 -9.73 -14.20 -0.24
N GLY A 290 -10.73 -13.54 -0.86
CA GLY A 290 -10.87 -12.07 -0.88
C GLY A 290 -10.53 -11.38 -2.20
N PHE A 291 -10.29 -12.11 -3.31
CA PHE A 291 -10.13 -11.45 -4.61
C PHE A 291 -11.47 -10.87 -5.08
N GLY A 292 -11.41 -9.67 -5.66
CA GLY A 292 -12.59 -8.95 -6.13
C GLY A 292 -13.36 -8.20 -5.02
N GLU A 293 -12.91 -8.29 -3.78
CA GLU A 293 -13.45 -7.56 -2.63
C GLU A 293 -12.45 -6.52 -2.15
N ASN A 294 -12.95 -5.47 -1.51
CA ASN A 294 -12.08 -4.49 -0.84
C ASN A 294 -11.47 -5.16 0.41
N PRO A 295 -10.13 -5.16 0.59
CA PRO A 295 -9.49 -5.68 1.79
C PRO A 295 -9.98 -5.06 3.10
N ALA A 296 -10.61 -3.88 3.01
CA ALA A 296 -11.20 -3.14 4.12
C ALA A 296 -10.18 -2.77 5.23
N SER A 297 -8.95 -2.50 4.83
CA SER A 297 -7.88 -2.08 5.76
C SER A 297 -8.09 -0.66 6.32
N GLY A 298 -9.04 0.10 5.77
CA GLY A 298 -9.28 1.50 6.10
C GLY A 298 -8.32 2.48 5.44
N PHE A 299 -7.43 1.99 4.58
CA PHE A 299 -6.47 2.85 3.90
C PHE A 299 -7.10 3.61 2.71
N PRO A 300 -6.80 4.92 2.52
CA PRO A 300 -7.37 5.70 1.44
C PRO A 300 -7.01 5.17 0.06
N GLY A 301 -7.96 5.16 -0.86
CA GLY A 301 -7.73 4.74 -2.24
C GLY A 301 -7.58 3.24 -2.44
N GLU A 302 -7.90 2.43 -1.45
CA GLU A 302 -7.88 0.97 -1.52
C GLU A 302 -8.75 0.44 -2.66
N ARG A 303 -8.23 -0.54 -3.39
CA ARG A 303 -8.85 -1.09 -4.59
C ARG A 303 -9.26 -2.55 -4.38
N ALA A 304 -10.49 -2.87 -4.78
CA ALA A 304 -11.02 -4.23 -4.73
C ALA A 304 -10.43 -5.18 -5.79
N GLY A 305 -9.67 -4.64 -6.75
CA GLY A 305 -9.31 -5.43 -7.93
C GLY A 305 -10.49 -5.66 -8.87
N VAL A 306 -10.29 -6.50 -9.85
CA VAL A 306 -11.34 -6.91 -10.80
C VAL A 306 -11.41 -8.44 -10.84
N MET A 307 -12.55 -8.98 -10.46
CA MET A 307 -12.87 -10.40 -10.63
C MET A 307 -13.91 -10.53 -11.73
N PRO A 308 -13.66 -11.35 -12.76
CA PRO A 308 -14.64 -11.56 -13.83
C PRO A 308 -15.94 -12.14 -13.27
N ASN A 309 -17.06 -11.61 -13.74
CA ASN A 309 -18.40 -12.09 -13.39
C ASN A 309 -19.28 -12.16 -14.64
N HIS A 310 -18.87 -12.99 -15.59
CA HIS A 310 -19.59 -13.18 -16.85
C HIS A 310 -20.81 -14.07 -16.65
N ARG A 311 -21.90 -13.75 -17.35
CA ARG A 311 -23.07 -14.64 -17.42
C ARG A 311 -22.77 -15.91 -18.21
N VAL A 312 -21.91 -15.79 -19.21
CA VAL A 312 -21.45 -16.92 -20.06
C VAL A 312 -19.93 -16.88 -20.05
N TRP A 313 -19.31 -17.96 -19.65
CA TRP A 313 -17.86 -18.13 -19.64
C TRP A 313 -17.42 -18.93 -20.87
N HIS A 314 -16.42 -18.42 -21.56
CA HIS A 314 -15.76 -19.17 -22.61
C HIS A 314 -14.60 -19.99 -22.03
N ASP A 315 -14.33 -21.15 -22.62
CA ASP A 315 -13.27 -22.04 -22.13
C ASP A 315 -11.91 -21.34 -22.01
N ILE A 316 -11.61 -20.43 -22.93
CA ILE A 316 -10.33 -19.69 -22.86
C ILE A 316 -10.26 -18.75 -21.64
N GLU A 317 -11.37 -18.16 -21.22
CA GLU A 317 -11.42 -17.30 -20.03
C GLU A 317 -11.20 -18.15 -18.76
N VAL A 318 -11.82 -19.34 -18.70
CA VAL A 318 -11.62 -20.29 -17.60
C VAL A 318 -10.16 -20.75 -17.55
N ALA A 319 -9.61 -21.11 -18.72
CA ALA A 319 -8.23 -21.56 -18.84
C ALA A 319 -7.25 -20.44 -18.39
N THR A 320 -7.43 -19.21 -18.88
CA THR A 320 -6.50 -18.09 -18.55
C THR A 320 -6.62 -17.62 -17.11
N LEU A 321 -7.82 -17.66 -16.52
CA LEU A 321 -8.02 -17.35 -15.11
C LEU A 321 -7.20 -18.27 -14.21
N SER A 322 -7.06 -19.55 -14.56
CA SER A 322 -6.35 -20.55 -13.75
C SER A 322 -4.87 -20.22 -13.52
N PHE A 323 -4.26 -19.43 -14.39
CA PHE A 323 -2.88 -18.98 -14.27
C PHE A 323 -2.74 -17.44 -14.19
N GLY A 324 -3.83 -16.75 -13.77
CA GLY A 324 -3.83 -15.38 -13.30
C GLY A 324 -3.93 -14.30 -14.36
N TYR A 325 -4.64 -14.58 -15.48
CA TYR A 325 -4.99 -13.59 -16.48
C TYR A 325 -6.50 -13.34 -16.50
N GLY A 326 -6.91 -12.16 -16.95
CA GLY A 326 -8.32 -11.79 -17.02
C GLY A 326 -8.91 -11.31 -15.69
N MET A 327 -8.11 -11.19 -14.65
CA MET A 327 -8.44 -10.56 -13.36
C MET A 327 -7.35 -9.58 -12.95
N SER A 328 -7.63 -8.74 -11.98
CA SER A 328 -6.59 -7.89 -11.41
C SER A 328 -6.70 -7.80 -9.89
N THR A 329 -5.56 -7.61 -9.23
CA THR A 329 -5.42 -7.52 -7.78
C THR A 329 -4.37 -6.49 -7.40
N SER A 330 -4.39 -6.00 -6.16
CA SER A 330 -3.31 -5.23 -5.57
C SER A 330 -2.30 -6.15 -4.85
N ALA A 331 -1.12 -5.62 -4.51
CA ALA A 331 -0.14 -6.37 -3.73
C ALA A 331 -0.67 -6.72 -2.33
N LEU A 332 -1.41 -5.80 -1.69
CA LEU A 332 -2.03 -6.05 -0.39
C LEU A 332 -3.06 -7.17 -0.46
N GLN A 333 -3.91 -7.17 -1.48
CA GLN A 333 -4.93 -8.18 -1.69
C GLN A 333 -4.32 -9.57 -1.97
N LEU A 334 -3.23 -9.62 -2.76
CA LEU A 334 -2.49 -10.86 -2.98
C LEU A 334 -1.84 -11.38 -1.68
N ALA A 335 -1.26 -10.49 -0.87
CA ALA A 335 -0.71 -10.84 0.44
C ALA A 335 -1.81 -11.36 1.38
N GLN A 336 -2.99 -10.74 1.41
CA GLN A 336 -4.15 -11.22 2.18
C GLN A 336 -4.59 -12.62 1.73
N ALA A 337 -4.66 -12.89 0.44
CA ALA A 337 -5.04 -14.20 -0.05
C ALA A 337 -4.04 -15.30 0.35
N TYR A 338 -2.73 -14.98 0.32
CA TYR A 338 -1.70 -15.91 0.79
C TYR A 338 -1.66 -16.02 2.32
N SER A 339 -2.05 -14.98 3.07
CA SER A 339 -2.15 -15.07 4.53
C SER A 339 -3.22 -16.06 4.99
N VAL A 340 -4.25 -16.33 4.18
CA VAL A 340 -5.23 -17.38 4.44
C VAL A 340 -4.56 -18.76 4.49
N ILE A 341 -3.64 -19.02 3.56
CA ILE A 341 -2.88 -20.28 3.53
C ILE A 341 -1.93 -20.35 4.74
N ALA A 342 -1.20 -19.26 5.00
CA ALA A 342 -0.29 -19.14 6.14
C ALA A 342 -0.99 -19.20 7.51
N ASN A 343 -2.31 -19.11 7.55
CA ASN A 343 -3.14 -19.14 8.76
C ASN A 343 -4.15 -20.30 8.71
N ASP A 344 -3.71 -21.46 8.23
CA ASP A 344 -4.46 -22.73 8.23
C ASP A 344 -5.87 -22.62 7.61
N GLY A 345 -6.05 -21.76 6.61
CA GLY A 345 -7.31 -21.54 5.93
C GLY A 345 -8.25 -20.53 6.59
N LEU A 346 -7.77 -19.80 7.59
CA LEU A 346 -8.50 -18.74 8.27
C LEU A 346 -8.23 -17.38 7.62
N LYS A 347 -9.27 -16.75 7.07
CA LYS A 347 -9.22 -15.36 6.59
C LYS A 347 -9.38 -14.42 7.78
N VAL A 348 -8.44 -13.47 7.90
CA VAL A 348 -8.46 -12.41 8.92
C VAL A 348 -8.50 -11.05 8.20
N PRO A 349 -9.29 -10.07 8.70
CA PRO A 349 -9.27 -8.72 8.16
C PRO A 349 -7.89 -8.08 8.23
N VAL A 350 -7.54 -7.33 7.21
CA VAL A 350 -6.28 -6.56 7.19
C VAL A 350 -6.43 -5.30 8.02
N THR A 351 -5.43 -4.98 8.84
CA THR A 351 -5.42 -3.77 9.66
C THR A 351 -4.04 -3.14 9.73
N PHE A 352 -4.00 -1.79 9.79
CA PHE A 352 -2.80 -1.03 10.13
C PHE A 352 -2.71 -0.71 11.62
N LEU A 353 -3.77 -1.01 12.36
CA LEU A 353 -3.80 -0.79 13.80
C LEU A 353 -3.20 -1.99 14.52
N LYS A 354 -2.48 -1.69 15.60
CA LYS A 354 -1.96 -2.72 16.48
C LYS A 354 -3.13 -3.40 17.21
N ASN A 355 -3.12 -4.73 17.26
CA ASN A 355 -4.14 -5.51 17.98
C ASN A 355 -4.33 -5.00 19.42
N GLY A 356 -5.60 -4.88 19.84
CA GLY A 356 -5.95 -4.34 21.15
C GLY A 356 -6.04 -2.81 21.19
N ASN A 357 -6.00 -2.12 20.04
CA ASN A 357 -6.33 -0.70 19.97
C ASN A 357 -7.86 -0.53 20.18
N GLU A 358 -8.26 0.55 20.88
CA GLU A 358 -9.67 0.86 21.16
C GLU A 358 -10.54 1.02 19.90
N MET A 359 -9.90 1.31 18.75
CA MET A 359 -10.55 1.41 17.44
C MET A 359 -10.61 0.08 16.68
N ASP A 360 -10.06 -1.00 17.26
CA ASP A 360 -9.99 -2.30 16.61
C ASP A 360 -11.35 -3.01 16.68
N GLY A 361 -12.22 -2.71 15.71
CA GLY A 361 -13.48 -3.41 15.46
C GLY A 361 -13.28 -4.66 14.58
N ALA A 362 -12.12 -5.28 14.63
CA ALA A 362 -11.76 -6.39 13.74
C ALA A 362 -12.79 -7.52 13.79
N ALA A 363 -13.30 -7.92 12.62
CA ALA A 363 -14.16 -9.08 12.50
C ALA A 363 -13.41 -10.35 12.91
N ALA A 364 -14.13 -11.31 13.48
CA ALA A 364 -13.53 -12.58 13.87
C ALA A 364 -12.95 -13.34 12.66
N PRO A 365 -11.84 -14.09 12.84
CA PRO A 365 -11.29 -14.96 11.80
C PRO A 365 -12.35 -15.91 11.24
N GLN A 366 -12.40 -16.07 9.93
CA GLN A 366 -13.35 -16.93 9.24
C GLN A 366 -12.62 -18.04 8.52
N ARG A 367 -12.99 -19.31 8.77
CA ARG A 367 -12.48 -20.44 7.97
C ARG A 367 -13.08 -20.40 6.58
N VAL A 368 -12.20 -20.30 5.59
CA VAL A 368 -12.57 -20.21 4.17
C VAL A 368 -11.95 -21.33 3.32
N ILE A 369 -10.96 -22.05 3.85
CA ILE A 369 -10.36 -23.26 3.26
C ILE A 369 -10.17 -24.26 4.39
N ASP A 370 -10.35 -25.54 4.10
CA ASP A 370 -10.11 -26.62 5.05
C ASP A 370 -8.62 -26.76 5.36
N GLU A 371 -8.30 -27.04 6.62
CA GLU A 371 -6.92 -27.17 7.13
C GLU A 371 -6.14 -28.27 6.39
N ASP A 372 -6.77 -29.41 6.13
CA ASP A 372 -6.15 -30.52 5.38
C ASP A 372 -5.77 -30.12 3.93
N VAL A 373 -6.58 -29.28 3.29
CA VAL A 373 -6.30 -28.73 1.96
C VAL A 373 -5.11 -27.80 2.02
N VAL A 374 -5.11 -26.90 3.02
CA VAL A 374 -4.00 -25.95 3.25
C VAL A 374 -2.69 -26.68 3.50
N ALA A 375 -2.69 -27.71 4.35
CA ALA A 375 -1.49 -28.49 4.65
C ALA A 375 -0.87 -29.12 3.38
N GLN A 376 -1.71 -29.68 2.50
CA GLN A 376 -1.27 -30.25 1.23
C GLN A 376 -0.68 -29.18 0.31
N VAL A 377 -1.36 -28.03 0.17
CA VAL A 377 -0.91 -26.93 -0.70
C VAL A 377 0.36 -26.28 -0.15
N THR A 378 0.50 -26.13 1.17
CA THR A 378 1.73 -25.65 1.82
C THR A 378 2.92 -26.56 1.48
N GLY A 379 2.73 -27.89 1.54
CA GLY A 379 3.76 -28.84 1.11
C GLY A 379 4.21 -28.60 -0.34
N MET A 380 3.26 -28.45 -1.26
CA MET A 380 3.57 -28.16 -2.67
C MET A 380 4.26 -26.80 -2.86
N LEU A 381 3.88 -25.77 -2.09
CA LEU A 381 4.51 -24.43 -2.16
C LEU A 381 5.93 -24.43 -1.58
N LYS A 382 6.24 -25.32 -0.62
CA LYS A 382 7.61 -25.57 -0.16
C LYS A 382 8.48 -26.12 -1.27
N ALA A 383 7.96 -27.09 -2.04
CA ALA A 383 8.66 -27.67 -3.19
C ALA A 383 8.98 -26.61 -4.28
N VAL A 384 8.14 -25.59 -4.46
CA VAL A 384 8.44 -24.47 -5.38
C VAL A 384 9.67 -23.69 -4.98
N VAL A 385 9.92 -23.51 -3.67
CA VAL A 385 11.04 -22.71 -3.12
C VAL A 385 12.28 -23.59 -2.89
N ASP A 386 12.14 -24.91 -2.93
CA ASP A 386 13.23 -25.85 -2.74
C ASP A 386 14.37 -25.61 -3.76
N PRO A 387 15.63 -25.37 -3.29
CA PRO A 387 16.75 -25.09 -4.19
C PRO A 387 17.09 -26.21 -5.18
N GLU A 388 16.69 -27.46 -4.88
CA GLU A 388 16.99 -28.60 -5.74
C GLU A 388 15.88 -28.87 -6.78
N GLN A 389 14.66 -28.41 -6.52
CA GLN A 389 13.49 -28.76 -7.32
C GLN A 389 12.78 -27.56 -7.94
N GLY A 390 12.81 -26.42 -7.27
CA GLY A 390 11.91 -25.31 -7.54
C GLY A 390 12.48 -24.19 -8.40
N GLY A 391 11.60 -23.52 -9.16
CA GLY A 391 11.91 -22.27 -9.86
C GLY A 391 11.83 -21.00 -8.98
N GLY A 392 11.57 -21.16 -7.70
CA GLY A 392 11.50 -20.10 -6.69
C GLY A 392 12.68 -20.11 -5.70
N ASP A 393 13.75 -20.80 -6.03
CA ASP A 393 14.96 -21.04 -5.24
C ASP A 393 15.59 -19.75 -4.66
N SER A 394 15.49 -18.64 -5.39
CA SER A 394 15.98 -17.35 -4.93
C SER A 394 15.25 -16.80 -3.68
N ALA A 395 14.12 -17.39 -3.30
CA ALA A 395 13.40 -17.08 -2.07
C ALA A 395 13.81 -17.98 -0.90
N ALA A 396 14.62 -19.02 -1.15
CA ALA A 396 15.10 -19.92 -0.09
C ALA A 396 16.01 -19.18 0.89
N VAL A 397 15.75 -19.35 2.19
CA VAL A 397 16.58 -18.79 3.27
C VAL A 397 17.04 -19.94 4.15
N PRO A 398 18.38 -20.10 4.38
CA PRO A 398 18.89 -21.14 5.23
C PRO A 398 18.23 -21.14 6.62
N PHE A 399 17.88 -22.33 7.10
CA PHE A 399 17.26 -22.55 8.41
C PHE A 399 15.80 -22.09 8.55
N TYR A 400 15.17 -21.60 7.47
CA TYR A 400 13.76 -21.25 7.49
C TYR A 400 12.97 -22.08 6.47
N SER A 401 11.80 -22.55 6.90
CA SER A 401 10.82 -23.15 6.01
C SER A 401 10.04 -22.05 5.33
N ILE A 402 10.06 -22.01 4.00
CA ILE A 402 9.38 -21.00 3.20
C ILE A 402 8.46 -21.70 2.22
N ALA A 403 7.25 -21.19 2.10
CA ALA A 403 6.30 -21.60 1.07
C ALA A 403 5.92 -20.41 0.21
N GLY A 404 5.88 -20.58 -1.10
CA GLY A 404 5.54 -19.46 -1.97
C GLY A 404 5.53 -19.80 -3.45
N LYS A 405 5.12 -18.81 -4.25
CA LYS A 405 5.01 -18.92 -5.70
C LYS A 405 5.51 -17.66 -6.39
N THR A 406 6.34 -17.84 -7.40
CA THR A 406 6.73 -16.78 -8.34
C THR A 406 5.62 -16.54 -9.37
N GLY A 407 5.50 -15.29 -9.80
CA GLY A 407 4.59 -14.89 -10.87
C GLY A 407 5.27 -13.93 -11.84
N THR A 408 4.91 -14.05 -13.11
CA THR A 408 5.29 -13.08 -14.14
C THR A 408 4.08 -12.88 -15.03
N ALA A 409 3.57 -11.66 -15.10
CA ALA A 409 2.48 -11.28 -15.97
C ALA A 409 2.92 -10.17 -16.93
N ARG A 410 2.42 -10.19 -18.16
CA ARG A 410 2.61 -9.10 -19.11
C ARG A 410 1.77 -7.89 -18.70
N VAL A 411 2.28 -6.70 -18.93
CA VAL A 411 1.52 -5.48 -18.66
C VAL A 411 0.52 -5.26 -19.81
N VAL A 412 -0.73 -4.99 -19.45
CA VAL A 412 -1.76 -4.60 -20.41
C VAL A 412 -1.58 -3.14 -20.79
N GLY A 413 -1.33 -2.87 -22.06
CA GLY A 413 -1.24 -1.53 -22.64
C GLY A 413 -2.48 -1.19 -23.49
N ALA A 414 -2.48 -0.01 -24.10
CA ALA A 414 -3.60 0.48 -24.93
C ALA A 414 -3.94 -0.45 -26.11
N ASN A 415 -2.96 -1.20 -26.61
CA ASN A 415 -3.09 -2.11 -27.77
C ASN A 415 -3.03 -3.59 -27.39
N GLY A 416 -3.38 -3.95 -26.16
CA GLY A 416 -3.24 -5.31 -25.61
C GLY A 416 -1.95 -5.50 -24.80
N TYR A 417 -1.49 -6.74 -24.66
CA TYR A 417 -0.31 -7.06 -23.85
C TYR A 417 0.99 -6.51 -24.46
N ASP A 418 1.73 -5.72 -23.70
CA ASP A 418 3.10 -5.29 -24.10
C ASP A 418 4.07 -6.47 -23.92
N SER A 419 4.78 -6.81 -24.99
CA SER A 419 5.73 -7.93 -24.97
C SER A 419 7.03 -7.62 -24.22
N ARG A 420 7.31 -6.32 -23.94
CA ARG A 420 8.55 -5.85 -23.30
C ARG A 420 8.38 -5.53 -21.81
N LEU A 421 7.13 -5.31 -21.37
CA LEU A 421 6.84 -4.92 -20.00
C LEU A 421 6.20 -6.09 -19.23
N HIS A 422 6.76 -6.37 -18.08
CA HIS A 422 6.31 -7.45 -17.22
C HIS A 422 6.21 -6.97 -15.78
N ASN A 423 5.21 -7.46 -15.06
CA ASN A 423 5.17 -7.45 -13.63
C ASN A 423 5.75 -8.77 -13.14
N SER A 424 6.87 -8.70 -12.41
CA SER A 424 7.47 -9.86 -11.73
C SER A 424 7.12 -9.78 -10.26
N MET A 425 6.68 -10.88 -9.67
CA MET A 425 6.21 -10.93 -8.30
C MET A 425 6.56 -12.25 -7.62
N PHE A 426 6.58 -12.22 -6.31
CA PHE A 426 6.61 -13.37 -5.44
C PHE A 426 5.55 -13.18 -4.35
N ALA A 427 4.78 -14.21 -4.06
CA ALA A 427 3.86 -14.27 -2.94
C ALA A 427 4.15 -15.55 -2.15
N GLY A 428 4.27 -15.43 -0.83
CA GLY A 428 4.64 -16.56 0.02
C GLY A 428 4.62 -16.18 1.50
N PHE A 429 5.00 -17.11 2.34
CA PHE A 429 5.00 -16.93 3.80
C PHE A 429 6.15 -17.69 4.47
N ILE A 430 6.51 -17.23 5.67
CA ILE A 430 7.59 -17.73 6.50
C ILE A 430 7.23 -17.51 8.00
N PRO A 431 7.44 -18.47 8.90
CA PRO A 431 7.73 -19.88 8.60
C PRO A 431 6.53 -20.55 7.90
N ALA A 432 6.79 -21.70 7.26
CA ALA A 432 5.78 -22.51 6.58
C ALA A 432 5.63 -23.89 7.26
N ASP A 433 5.80 -23.93 8.56
CA ASP A 433 5.73 -25.14 9.39
C ASP A 433 4.37 -25.33 9.98
#